data_b1c6dd6fccf4eaa298e797170ac5df42
#
_entry.id   b1c6dd6fccf4eaa298e797170ac5df42
#
_cell.length_a   1.000
_cell.length_b   1.000
_cell.length_c   1.000
_cell.angle_alpha   90.00
_cell.angle_beta   90.00
_cell.angle_gamma   90.00
#
_symmetry.space_group_name_H-M   'P 1'
#
loop_
_entity.id
_entity.type
_entity.pdbx_description
1 polymer ?
#
loop_
_entity_poly.entity_id
_entity_poly.type
_entity_poly.pdbx_seq_one_letter_code
_entity_poly.pdbx_strand_id
1 'polypeptide(L)'
;MTDAQKLERWIARFPPIQALSSAHLQIARGTVQFPVLEAGATAYELHDECAHYLMCLEGRTRIFRMSESGREVLIYKVGPGGTCALTTQCLLSGGTFPAQSVAEERTELAALPVGTF
;
A
#
# COMPACT_ATOMS: atom_id res chain seq x y z
N MET A 1 -14.17 12.18 7.44
CA MET A 1 -13.63 11.18 8.39
C MET A 1 -12.45 11.80 9.12
N THR A 2 -12.45 11.74 10.45
CA THR A 2 -11.35 12.27 11.26
C THR A 2 -10.15 11.33 11.22
N ASP A 3 -8.98 11.83 11.66
CA ASP A 3 -7.79 10.99 11.72
C ASP A 3 -7.97 9.81 12.66
N ALA A 4 -8.66 10.02 13.80
CA ALA A 4 -8.96 8.96 14.73
C ALA A 4 -9.83 7.87 14.11
N GLN A 5 -10.83 8.25 13.31
CA GLN A 5 -11.70 7.31 12.62
C GLN A 5 -10.93 6.52 11.54
N LYS A 6 -10.03 7.18 10.81
CA LYS A 6 -9.17 6.53 9.83
C LYS A 6 -8.26 5.49 10.49
N LEU A 7 -7.67 5.83 11.63
CA LEU A 7 -6.81 4.92 12.39
C LEU A 7 -7.58 3.70 12.87
N GLU A 8 -8.79 3.91 13.43
CA GLU A 8 -9.63 2.80 13.88
C GLU A 8 -10.02 1.87 12.75
N ARG A 9 -10.39 2.43 11.59
CA ARG A 9 -10.74 1.66 10.40
C ARG A 9 -9.56 0.82 9.92
N TRP A 10 -8.37 1.41 9.90
CA TRP A 10 -7.13 0.73 9.49
C TRP A 10 -6.83 -0.46 10.42
N ILE A 11 -6.85 -0.23 11.72
CA ILE A 11 -6.55 -1.26 12.71
C ILE A 11 -7.58 -2.40 12.64
N ALA A 12 -8.85 -2.07 12.47
CA ALA A 12 -9.91 -3.07 12.35
C ALA A 12 -9.77 -3.92 11.09
N ARG A 13 -9.33 -3.30 9.99
CA ARG A 13 -9.20 -3.99 8.71
C ARG A 13 -7.95 -4.86 8.63
N PHE A 14 -6.94 -4.56 9.43
CA PHE A 14 -5.66 -5.27 9.42
C PHE A 14 -5.30 -5.75 10.82
N PRO A 15 -5.92 -6.86 11.28
CA PRO A 15 -5.70 -7.38 12.64
C PRO A 15 -4.24 -7.55 13.07
N PRO A 16 -3.29 -7.91 12.20
CA PRO A 16 -1.89 -8.00 12.60
C PRO A 16 -1.32 -6.71 13.20
N ILE A 17 -1.89 -5.56 12.84
CA ILE A 17 -1.46 -4.27 13.41
C ILE A 17 -1.75 -4.24 14.91
N GLN A 18 -2.85 -4.84 15.36
CA GLN A 18 -3.21 -4.91 16.78
C GLN A 18 -2.25 -5.79 17.58
N ALA A 19 -1.56 -6.70 16.91
CA ALA A 19 -0.60 -7.60 17.55
C ALA A 19 0.76 -6.95 17.80
N LEU A 20 0.98 -5.73 17.32
CA LEU A 20 2.21 -4.99 17.57
C LEU A 20 2.33 -4.64 19.06
N SER A 21 3.56 -4.54 19.58
CA SER A 21 3.79 -4.02 20.92
C SER A 21 3.23 -2.61 21.04
N SER A 22 2.95 -2.18 22.28
CA SER A 22 2.42 -0.82 22.51
C SER A 22 3.32 0.26 21.90
N ALA A 23 4.63 0.10 22.02
CA ALA A 23 5.58 1.07 21.46
C ALA A 23 5.51 1.11 19.94
N HIS A 24 5.52 -0.04 19.27
CA HIS A 24 5.45 -0.12 17.82
C HIS A 24 4.09 0.37 17.29
N LEU A 25 3.01 0.05 18.01
CA LEU A 25 1.68 0.51 17.62
C LEU A 25 1.57 2.03 17.68
N GLN A 26 2.13 2.66 18.71
CA GLN A 26 2.14 4.12 18.82
C GLN A 26 2.94 4.77 17.69
N ILE A 27 4.09 4.21 17.35
CA ILE A 27 4.90 4.70 16.23
C ILE A 27 4.11 4.57 14.91
N ALA A 28 3.48 3.44 14.68
CA ALA A 28 2.68 3.21 13.50
C ALA A 28 1.51 4.19 13.40
N ARG A 29 0.79 4.42 14.50
CA ARG A 29 -0.33 5.37 14.55
C ARG A 29 0.12 6.80 14.29
N GLY A 30 1.33 7.16 14.68
CA GLY A 30 1.88 8.50 14.49
C GLY A 30 2.49 8.75 13.12
N THR A 31 2.80 7.70 12.37
CA THR A 31 3.51 7.82 11.09
C THR A 31 2.71 7.37 9.87
N VAL A 32 1.65 6.56 10.06
CA VAL A 32 0.83 6.11 8.93
C VAL A 32 0.14 7.27 8.25
N GLN A 33 0.10 7.21 6.92
CA GLN A 33 -0.62 8.17 6.08
C GLN A 33 -1.74 7.46 5.35
N PHE A 34 -2.76 8.23 4.94
CA PHE A 34 -3.93 7.69 4.28
C PHE A 34 -4.16 8.37 2.93
N PRO A 35 -3.30 8.08 1.93
CA PRO A 35 -3.47 8.68 0.61
C PRO A 35 -4.74 8.18 -0.05
N VAL A 36 -5.38 9.08 -0.79
CA VAL A 36 -6.54 8.76 -1.61
C VAL A 36 -6.13 8.93 -3.07
N LEU A 37 -6.34 7.88 -3.85
CA LEU A 37 -6.05 7.89 -5.27
C LEU A 37 -7.35 7.89 -6.06
N GLU A 38 -7.47 8.81 -7.01
CA GLU A 38 -8.57 8.78 -7.96
C GLU A 38 -8.33 7.68 -9.00
N ALA A 39 -9.38 7.26 -9.68
CA ALA A 39 -9.27 6.25 -10.73
C ALA A 39 -8.22 6.68 -11.76
N GLY A 40 -7.30 5.78 -12.09
CA GLY A 40 -6.22 6.05 -13.01
C GLY A 40 -4.95 6.63 -12.38
N ALA A 41 -5.00 7.02 -11.10
CA ALA A 41 -3.82 7.54 -10.41
C ALA A 41 -2.83 6.42 -10.09
N THR A 42 -1.54 6.75 -10.11
CA THR A 42 -0.45 5.80 -9.86
C THR A 42 -0.15 5.72 -8.38
N ALA A 43 -0.14 4.49 -7.83
CA ALA A 43 0.30 4.25 -6.46
C ALA A 43 1.83 4.18 -6.38
N TYR A 44 2.46 3.48 -7.32
CA TYR A 44 3.91 3.51 -7.51
C TYR A 44 4.24 3.14 -8.96
N GLU A 45 5.40 3.58 -9.40
CA GLU A 45 5.90 3.32 -10.74
C GLU A 45 7.04 2.31 -10.72
N LEU A 46 7.29 1.68 -11.87
CA LEU A 46 8.42 0.79 -12.05
C LEU A 46 9.72 1.53 -11.70
N HIS A 47 10.57 0.88 -10.92
CA HIS A 47 11.85 1.38 -10.42
C HIS A 47 11.78 2.45 -9.33
N ASP A 48 10.58 2.83 -8.86
CA ASP A 48 10.46 3.68 -7.67
C ASP A 48 11.05 2.96 -6.46
N GLU A 49 11.65 3.73 -5.55
CA GLU A 49 12.14 3.19 -4.29
C GLU A 49 10.99 2.74 -3.41
N CYS A 50 11.19 1.65 -2.66
CA CYS A 50 10.21 1.14 -1.72
C CYS A 50 10.25 1.97 -0.45
N ALA A 51 9.41 3.00 -0.38
CA ALA A 51 9.37 3.91 0.74
C ALA A 51 8.30 3.60 1.78
N HIS A 52 7.23 2.91 1.37
CA HIS A 52 6.07 2.65 2.24
C HIS A 52 5.54 1.23 2.04
N TYR A 53 5.00 0.68 3.13
CA TYR A 53 4.19 -0.53 3.09
C TYR A 53 2.75 -0.11 2.84
N LEU A 54 2.15 -0.60 1.75
CA LEU A 54 0.83 -0.18 1.31
C LEU A 54 -0.23 -1.23 1.63
N MET A 55 -1.34 -0.76 2.22
CA MET A 55 -2.50 -1.57 2.57
C MET A 55 -3.74 -0.93 1.98
N CYS A 56 -4.61 -1.72 1.36
CA CYS A 56 -5.82 -1.20 0.74
C CYS A 56 -6.98 -1.19 1.73
N LEU A 57 -7.56 -0.02 1.96
CA LEU A 57 -8.74 0.14 2.81
C LEU A 57 -10.02 0.07 2.01
N GLU A 58 -10.08 0.76 0.87
CA GLU A 58 -11.20 0.74 -0.06
C GLU A 58 -10.70 0.93 -1.47
N GLY A 59 -11.49 0.48 -2.43
CA GLY A 59 -11.14 0.58 -3.84
C GLY A 59 -10.36 -0.63 -4.32
N ARG A 60 -9.58 -0.43 -5.37
CA ARG A 60 -8.81 -1.50 -5.98
C ARG A 60 -7.66 -0.94 -6.78
N THR A 61 -6.49 -1.56 -6.65
CA THR A 61 -5.35 -1.28 -7.51
C THR A 61 -5.03 -2.51 -8.35
N ARG A 62 -4.49 -2.28 -9.56
CA ARG A 62 -3.94 -3.36 -10.37
C ARG A 62 -2.43 -3.20 -10.43
N ILE A 63 -1.74 -4.30 -10.28
CA ILE A 63 -0.28 -4.38 -10.34
C ILE A 63 0.09 -5.07 -11.64
N PHE A 64 0.90 -4.40 -12.46
CA PHE A 64 1.20 -4.88 -13.80
C PHE A 64 2.61 -4.48 -14.24
N ARG A 65 3.08 -5.13 -15.29
CA ARG A 65 4.31 -4.76 -16.00
C ARG A 65 3.98 -4.54 -17.46
N MET A 66 4.75 -3.65 -18.09
CA MET A 66 4.65 -3.47 -19.53
C MET A 66 5.58 -4.45 -20.23
N SER A 67 5.06 -5.16 -21.23
CA SER A 67 5.88 -6.03 -22.08
C SER A 67 6.68 -5.20 -23.07
N GLU A 68 7.65 -5.83 -23.74
CA GLU A 68 8.45 -5.16 -24.77
C GLU A 68 7.60 -4.62 -25.92
N SER A 69 6.46 -5.26 -26.18
CA SER A 69 5.51 -4.82 -27.22
C SER A 69 4.59 -3.70 -26.75
N GLY A 70 4.75 -3.20 -25.52
CA GLY A 70 3.92 -2.14 -24.97
C GLY A 70 2.59 -2.62 -24.41
N ARG A 71 2.41 -3.92 -24.21
CA ARG A 71 1.20 -4.47 -23.59
C ARG A 71 1.32 -4.51 -22.09
N GLU A 72 0.20 -4.19 -21.43
CA GLU A 72 0.09 -4.33 -19.98
C GLU A 72 -0.09 -5.80 -19.63
N VAL A 73 0.80 -6.32 -18.77
CA VAL A 73 0.71 -7.70 -18.28
C VAL A 73 0.33 -7.63 -16.80
N LEU A 74 -0.92 -7.99 -16.52
CA LEU A 74 -1.46 -7.98 -15.16
C LEU A 74 -0.77 -9.05 -14.31
N ILE A 75 -0.28 -8.65 -13.14
CA ILE A 75 0.29 -9.59 -12.17
C ILE A 75 -0.78 -10.01 -11.17
N TYR A 76 -1.40 -9.03 -10.49
CA TYR A 76 -2.52 -9.26 -9.59
C TYR A 76 -3.22 -7.95 -9.26
N LYS A 77 -4.37 -8.06 -8.57
CA LYS A 77 -5.12 -6.90 -8.08
C LYS A 77 -5.18 -6.94 -6.57
N VAL A 78 -5.23 -5.76 -5.95
CA VAL A 78 -5.35 -5.61 -4.51
C VAL A 78 -6.64 -4.87 -4.19
N GLY A 79 -7.53 -5.53 -3.47
CA GLY A 79 -8.79 -4.96 -3.02
C GLY A 79 -8.80 -4.67 -1.52
N PRO A 80 -9.96 -4.27 -0.96
CA PRO A 80 -10.09 -3.94 0.46
C PRO A 80 -9.64 -5.09 1.37
N GLY A 81 -8.83 -4.76 2.38
CA GLY A 81 -8.26 -5.75 3.29
C GLY A 81 -7.00 -6.43 2.76
N GLY A 82 -6.61 -6.14 1.52
CA GLY A 82 -5.43 -6.72 0.90
C GLY A 82 -4.19 -5.86 1.09
N THR A 83 -3.03 -6.51 1.03
CA THR A 83 -1.73 -5.85 1.04
C THR A 83 -1.02 -6.15 -0.26
N CYS A 84 -0.11 -5.25 -0.65
CA CYS A 84 0.69 -5.46 -1.85
C CYS A 84 1.87 -6.38 -1.52
N ALA A 85 1.84 -7.61 -2.05
CA ALA A 85 2.91 -8.59 -1.82
C ALA A 85 4.25 -8.10 -2.38
N LEU A 86 4.24 -7.40 -3.51
CA LEU A 86 5.46 -6.82 -4.08
C LEU A 86 6.04 -5.74 -3.18
N THR A 87 5.20 -4.95 -2.52
CA THR A 87 5.66 -3.96 -1.55
C THR A 87 6.38 -4.63 -0.41
N THR A 88 5.81 -5.69 0.16
CA THR A 88 6.42 -6.45 1.24
C THR A 88 7.78 -7.00 0.83
N GLN A 89 7.85 -7.65 -0.34
CA GLN A 89 9.08 -8.22 -0.85
C GLN A 89 10.13 -7.15 -1.10
N CYS A 90 9.72 -6.02 -1.67
CA CYS A 90 10.59 -4.89 -1.95
C CYS A 90 11.19 -4.30 -0.66
N LEU A 91 10.37 -4.15 0.38
CA LEU A 91 10.82 -3.65 1.68
C LEU A 91 11.87 -4.57 2.31
N LEU A 92 11.68 -5.88 2.18
CA LEU A 92 12.61 -6.85 2.73
C LEU A 92 13.94 -6.86 1.99
N SER A 93 13.92 -6.62 0.68
CA SER A 93 15.13 -6.62 -0.16
C SER A 93 15.82 -5.27 -0.20
N GLY A 94 15.16 -4.18 0.22
CA GLY A 94 15.71 -2.83 0.15
C GLY A 94 15.88 -2.30 -1.27
N GLY A 95 15.13 -2.84 -2.22
CA GLY A 95 15.26 -2.51 -3.64
C GLY A 95 14.25 -1.51 -4.16
N THR A 96 13.97 -1.62 -5.46
CA THR A 96 12.97 -0.83 -6.16
C THR A 96 11.82 -1.70 -6.61
N PHE A 97 10.69 -1.09 -6.95
CA PHE A 97 9.52 -1.83 -7.38
C PHE A 97 9.75 -2.48 -8.76
N PRO A 98 9.46 -3.79 -8.89
CA PRO A 98 9.63 -4.50 -10.17
C PRO A 98 8.39 -4.38 -11.08
N ALA A 99 7.40 -3.56 -10.71
CA ALA A 99 6.15 -3.40 -11.43
C ALA A 99 5.54 -2.04 -11.10
N GLN A 100 4.42 -1.74 -11.72
CA GLN A 100 3.64 -0.50 -11.45
C GLN A 100 2.32 -0.86 -10.79
N SER A 101 1.76 0.09 -10.05
CA SER A 101 0.44 -0.04 -9.45
C SER A 101 -0.40 1.20 -9.76
N VAL A 102 -1.60 0.96 -10.28
CA VAL A 102 -2.54 2.02 -10.68
C VAL A 102 -3.90 1.74 -10.06
N ALA A 103 -4.55 2.77 -9.55
CA ALA A 103 -5.90 2.65 -9.01
C ALA A 103 -6.91 2.44 -10.14
N GLU A 104 -7.73 1.40 -10.04
CA GLU A 104 -8.79 1.12 -11.01
C GLU A 104 -10.03 1.96 -10.75
N GLU A 105 -10.20 2.39 -9.50
CA GLU A 105 -11.30 3.22 -9.03
C GLU A 105 -10.77 4.10 -7.91
N ARG A 106 -11.60 4.97 -7.34
CA ARG A 106 -11.19 5.74 -6.18
C ARG A 106 -10.74 4.78 -5.08
N THR A 107 -9.51 4.92 -4.65
CA THR A 107 -8.87 3.97 -3.73
C THR A 107 -8.30 4.71 -2.52
N GLU A 108 -8.60 4.19 -1.34
CA GLU A 108 -8.06 4.69 -0.08
C GLU A 108 -7.05 3.68 0.44
N LEU A 109 -5.84 4.16 0.70
CA LEU A 109 -4.74 3.33 1.18
C LEU A 109 -4.32 3.74 2.58
N ALA A 110 -3.68 2.82 3.28
CA ALA A 110 -2.84 3.13 4.44
C ALA A 110 -1.39 2.92 4.00
N ALA A 111 -0.57 3.94 4.18
CA ALA A 111 0.84 3.91 3.79
C ALA A 111 1.70 4.06 5.04
N LEU A 112 2.44 3.01 5.37
CA LEU A 112 3.30 2.98 6.56
C LEU A 112 4.76 3.11 6.12
N PRO A 113 5.47 4.16 6.59
CA PRO A 113 6.87 4.37 6.18
C PRO A 113 7.78 3.22 6.58
N VAL A 114 8.71 2.88 5.68
CA VAL A 114 9.67 1.78 5.87
C VAL A 114 10.49 1.93 7.15
N GLY A 115 10.90 3.15 7.48
CA GLY A 115 11.75 3.41 8.63
C GLY A 115 11.04 3.29 9.98
N THR A 116 9.75 2.93 10.00
CA THR A 116 8.96 2.81 11.23
C THR A 116 9.31 1.56 12.02
N PHE A 117 9.78 0.54 11.36
CA PHE A 117 10.06 -0.76 12.01
C PHE A 117 11.49 -1.21 11.84
#